data_4f5dbfec17a47b242e0b59d10509bd0b
#
_entry.id   4f5dbfec17a47b242e0b59d10509bd0b
#
_cell.length_a   1.000
_cell.length_b   1.000
_cell.length_c   1.000
_cell.angle_alpha   90.00
_cell.angle_beta   90.00
_cell.angle_gamma   90.00
#
_symmetry.space_group_name_H-M   'P 1'
#
loop_
_entity.id
_entity.type
_entity.pdbx_description
1 polymer ?
#
loop_
_entity_poly.entity_id
_entity_poly.type
_entity_poly.pdbx_seq_one_letter_code
_entity_poly.pdbx_strand_id
1 'polypeptide(L)' 'MLLLNRRVNESITTWKQGERDNPLVIRVTEVSPAVTLTLGFEGDAHDVCRTEIYHNYGYGDMNEENKM' A
#
# COMPACT_ATOMS: atom_id res chain seq x y z
N MET A 1 4.62 -7.05 -11.03
CA MET A 1 3.87 -5.87 -10.57
C MET A 1 2.87 -6.27 -9.51
N LEU A 2 2.83 -5.56 -8.42
CA LEU A 2 1.82 -5.75 -7.38
C LEU A 2 0.59 -4.93 -7.72
N LEU A 3 -0.60 -5.52 -7.61
CA LEU A 3 -1.86 -4.82 -7.85
C LEU A 3 -2.68 -4.80 -6.57
N LEU A 4 -3.14 -3.63 -6.17
CA LEU A 4 -4.00 -3.47 -5.00
C LEU A 4 -5.27 -2.72 -5.38
N ASN A 5 -6.40 -3.23 -4.90
CA ASN A 5 -7.69 -2.58 -5.08
C ASN A 5 -8.00 -1.72 -3.86
N ARG A 6 -8.39 -0.47 -4.11
CA ARG A 6 -8.72 0.44 -3.01
C ARG A 6 -9.98 1.22 -3.35
N ARG A 7 -10.74 1.53 -2.32
CA ARG A 7 -11.97 2.35 -2.40
C ARG A 7 -11.70 3.71 -1.79
N VAL A 8 -12.67 4.61 -1.96
CA VAL A 8 -12.62 5.93 -1.33
C VAL A 8 -12.40 5.78 0.17
N ASN A 9 -11.50 6.58 0.71
CA ASN A 9 -11.05 6.61 2.10
C ASN A 9 -10.15 5.46 2.51
N GLU A 10 -9.89 4.50 1.64
CA GLU A 10 -8.88 3.49 1.89
C GLU A 10 -7.52 4.01 1.44
N SER A 11 -6.47 3.47 2.01
CA SER A 11 -5.12 3.93 1.71
C SER A 11 -4.14 2.78 1.56
N ILE A 12 -3.00 3.12 1.01
CA ILE A 12 -1.87 2.24 0.83
C ILE A 12 -0.68 2.87 1.53
N THR A 13 0.10 2.07 2.23
CA THR A 13 1.32 2.51 2.88
C THR A 13 2.51 1.90 2.15
N THR A 14 3.49 2.72 1.81
CA THR A 14 4.71 2.28 1.15
C THR A 14 5.91 2.91 1.84
N TRP A 15 7.03 2.22 1.78
CA TRP A 15 8.28 2.69 2.37
C TRP A 15 9.45 2.12 1.60
N LYS A 16 10.58 2.79 1.69
CA LYS A 16 11.83 2.25 1.15
C LYS A 16 12.29 1.09 2.03
N GLN A 17 12.85 0.08 1.42
CA GLN A 17 13.41 -1.04 2.18
C GLN A 17 14.42 -0.51 3.20
N GLY A 18 14.27 -0.96 4.44
CA GLY A 18 15.10 -0.49 5.54
C GLY A 18 14.59 0.77 6.24
N GLU A 19 13.54 1.40 5.72
CA GLU A 19 12.99 2.64 6.29
C GLU A 19 11.51 2.50 6.62
N ARG A 20 11.14 1.38 7.21
CA ARG A 20 9.74 1.10 7.50
C ARG A 20 9.08 2.11 8.42
N ASP A 21 9.84 2.76 9.28
CA ASP A 21 9.31 3.75 10.20
C ASP A 21 9.15 5.14 9.56
N ASN A 22 9.41 5.25 8.28
CA ASN A 22 9.27 6.51 7.54
C ASN A 22 8.42 6.28 6.27
N PRO A 23 7.14 5.92 6.44
CA PRO A 23 6.31 5.54 5.30
C PRO A 23 5.70 6.72 4.57
N LEU A 24 5.31 6.47 3.33
CA LEU A 24 4.44 7.34 2.56
C LEU A 24 3.05 6.69 2.52
N VAL A 25 2.03 7.46 2.86
CA VAL A 25 0.64 6.99 2.79
C VAL A 25 -0.04 7.64 1.59
N ILE A 26 -0.64 6.81 0.75
CA ILE A 26 -1.39 7.26 -0.41
C ILE A 26 -2.85 6.92 -0.15
N ARG A 27 -3.71 7.94 -0.07
CA ARG A 27 -5.13 7.75 0.24
C ARG A 27 -6.00 8.08 -0.97
N VAL A 28 -6.99 7.24 -1.20
CA VAL A 28 -8.00 7.53 -2.21
C VAL A 28 -9.01 8.47 -1.57
N THR A 29 -8.99 9.74 -1.97
CA THR A 29 -9.84 10.75 -1.36
C THR A 29 -11.15 10.96 -2.11
N GLU A 30 -11.15 10.78 -3.43
CA GLU A 30 -12.32 11.04 -4.24
C GLU A 30 -12.27 10.24 -5.53
N VAL A 31 -13.37 9.62 -5.89
CA VAL A 31 -13.53 8.90 -7.16
C VAL A 31 -14.95 9.14 -7.64
N SER A 32 -15.10 9.50 -8.91
CA SER A 32 -16.41 9.76 -9.50
C SER A 32 -16.55 9.05 -10.85
N PRO A 33 -17.47 8.08 -11.00
CA PRO A 33 -18.33 7.53 -9.94
C PRO A 33 -17.55 6.74 -8.90
N ALA A 34 -18.14 6.52 -7.74
CA ALA A 34 -17.50 5.79 -6.66
C ALA A 34 -17.31 4.33 -7.07
N VAL A 35 -16.08 3.98 -7.39
CA VAL A 35 -15.71 2.64 -7.86
C VAL A 35 -14.43 2.21 -7.14
N THR A 36 -14.11 0.93 -7.28
CA THR A 36 -12.83 0.42 -6.81
C THR A 36 -11.76 0.78 -7.82
N LEU A 37 -10.64 1.31 -7.34
CA LEU A 37 -9.46 1.56 -8.16
C LEU A 37 -8.49 0.40 -8.00
N THR A 38 -7.85 0.04 -9.10
CA THR A 38 -6.76 -0.92 -9.08
C THR A 38 -5.47 -0.16 -9.32
N LEU A 39 -4.55 -0.22 -8.36
CA LEU A 39 -3.27 0.46 -8.43
C LEU A 39 -2.16 -0.57 -8.64
N GLY A 40 -1.28 -0.30 -9.60
CA GLY A 40 -0.14 -1.15 -9.89
C GLY A 40 1.14 -0.52 -9.35
N PHE A 41 1.99 -1.36 -8.77
CA PHE A 41 3.25 -0.92 -8.18
C PHE A 41 4.39 -1.71 -8.78
N GLU A 42 5.39 -0.99 -9.27
CA GLU A 42 6.58 -1.58 -9.84
C GLU A 42 7.82 -0.98 -9.18
N GLY A 43 8.79 -1.82 -8.92
CA GLY A 43 10.04 -1.40 -8.28
C GLY A 43 10.52 -2.49 -7.35
N ASP A 44 11.79 -2.45 -6.99
CA ASP A 44 12.38 -3.46 -6.12
C ASP A 44 13.05 -2.87 -4.87
N ALA A 45 12.97 -1.55 -4.71
CA ALA A 45 13.57 -0.86 -3.56
C ALA A 45 12.54 -0.40 -2.53
N HIS A 46 11.26 -0.71 -2.75
CA HIS A 46 10.18 -0.29 -1.87
C HIS A 46 9.32 -1.48 -1.50
N ASP A 47 8.72 -1.42 -0.33
CA ASP A 47 7.67 -2.32 0.10
C ASP A 47 6.36 -1.54 0.10
N VAL A 48 5.25 -2.25 -0.11
CA VAL A 48 3.94 -1.61 -0.15
C VAL A 48 2.90 -2.59 0.38
N CYS A 49 1.91 -2.07 1.08
CA CYS A 49 0.79 -2.89 1.54
C CYS A 49 -0.43 -2.01 1.78
N ARG A 50 -1.57 -2.63 1.96
CA ARG A 50 -2.74 -1.92 2.46
C ARG A 50 -2.42 -1.39 3.84
N THR A 51 -2.87 -0.18 4.13
CA THR A 51 -2.51 0.50 5.39
C THR A 51 -2.93 -0.29 6.63
N GLU A 52 -4.07 -0.96 6.58
CA GLU A 52 -4.51 -1.76 7.71
C GLU A 52 -3.56 -2.91 8.01
N ILE A 53 -2.92 -3.48 7.00
CA ILE A 53 -1.91 -4.51 7.19
C ILE A 53 -0.67 -3.92 7.86
N TYR A 54 -0.25 -2.75 7.41
CA TYR A 54 0.90 -2.07 7.99
C TYR A 54 0.74 -1.86 9.49
N HIS A 55 -0.45 -1.41 9.90
CA HIS A 55 -0.70 -1.13 11.32
C HIS A 55 -0.98 -2.36 12.15
N ASN A 56 -1.57 -3.39 11.57
CA ASN A 56 -2.07 -4.54 12.34
C ASN A 56 -1.06 -5.65 12.55
N TYR A 57 -0.16 -5.84 11.61
CA TYR A 57 0.71 -7.02 11.63
C TYR A 57 2.17 -6.73 11.97
N GLY A 58 2.57 -5.50 11.96
CA GLY A 58 3.97 -5.18 12.23
C GLY A 58 4.91 -5.62 11.12
N TYR A 59 6.18 -5.82 11.48
CA TYR A 59 7.22 -5.96 10.47
C TYR A 59 7.26 -7.30 9.77
N GLY A 60 6.99 -8.35 10.48
CA GLY A 60 7.21 -9.70 9.95
C GLY A 60 6.12 -10.24 9.08
N ASP A 61 4.99 -9.56 8.99
CA ASP A 61 3.79 -10.13 8.43
C ASP A 61 3.33 -9.48 7.14
N MET A 62 4.24 -8.87 6.43
CA MET A 62 3.91 -8.07 5.26
C MET A 62 4.24 -8.75 3.95
N ASN A 63 4.61 -10.01 3.99
CA ASN A 63 5.31 -10.63 2.87
C ASN A 63 4.46 -10.87 1.64
N GLU A 64 3.20 -11.13 1.78
CA GLU A 64 2.36 -11.49 0.64
C GLU A 64 1.96 -10.30 -0.22
N GLU A 65 2.18 -9.07 0.24
CA GLU A 65 1.79 -7.88 -0.53
C GLU A 65 2.93 -6.96 -0.86
N ASN A 66 4.12 -7.28 -0.47
CA ASN A 66 5.03 -6.24 -0.07
C ASN A 66 6.18 -5.92 -0.99
N LYS A 67 6.39 -6.67 -2.02
CA LYS A 67 7.59 -6.45 -2.84
C LYS A 67 7.22 -5.99 -4.23
N MET A 68 7.80 -4.93 -4.63
CA MET A 68 7.62 -4.38 -5.96
C MET A 68 8.83 -4.69 -6.82
#